data_788448e0a44af678c1f023ec19ec433a
#
_entry.id   788448e0a44af678c1f023ec19ec433a
#
_cell.length_a   1.000
_cell.length_b   1.000
_cell.length_c   1.000
_cell.angle_alpha   90.00
_cell.angle_beta   90.00
_cell.angle_gamma   90.00
#
_symmetry.space_group_name_H-M   'P 1'
#
loop_
_entity.id
_entity.type
_entity.pdbx_description
1 polymer ?
#
loop_
_entity_poly.entity_id
_entity_poly.type
_entity_poly.pdbx_seq_one_letter_code
_entity_poly.pdbx_strand_id
1 'polypeptide(L)'
;RQPAKYQNIANLPNPNFLNKDLFHKFLELLDPMSPKLGPIIFQFEYLNKQKMSSLNQLLGYLSEFFSCAPKDFEYALELRNPNYFTENLNQFITELELSPVLIDGYYMPPLKEVAEKFDLSAGKSLIIRLQGQDRQEIEKKSGKKWNDIVSPQDAGIDAVAGIVNIQLKKGKKVIVNVNNHYEGCAPLTIEKIAEKIQE
;
A
#
# COMPACT_ATOMS: atom_id res chain seq x y z
N ARG A 1 -18.75 7.39 -5.54
CA ARG A 1 -20.13 7.48 -4.97
C ARG A 1 -20.41 6.17 -4.23
N GLN A 2 -20.79 6.26 -2.97
CA GLN A 2 -21.24 5.08 -2.23
C GLN A 2 -22.57 4.55 -2.80
N PRO A 3 -22.77 3.22 -2.80
CA PRO A 3 -24.06 2.64 -3.17
C PRO A 3 -25.20 3.24 -2.32
N ALA A 4 -26.38 3.43 -2.91
CA ALA A 4 -27.53 4.08 -2.28
C ALA A 4 -27.88 3.50 -0.89
N LYS A 5 -27.74 2.17 -0.69
CA LYS A 5 -28.00 1.49 0.58
C LYS A 5 -27.08 1.92 1.74
N TYR A 6 -25.94 2.59 1.47
CA TYR A 6 -24.99 3.03 2.48
C TYR A 6 -24.97 4.56 2.67
N GLN A 7 -25.77 5.32 1.90
CA GLN A 7 -25.77 6.78 1.97
C GLN A 7 -26.16 7.32 3.35
N ASN A 8 -27.06 6.62 4.03
CA ASN A 8 -27.54 7.05 5.37
C ASN A 8 -26.53 6.77 6.49
N ILE A 9 -25.51 5.94 6.26
CA ILE A 9 -24.48 5.60 7.25
C ILE A 9 -23.11 6.19 6.89
N ALA A 10 -23.02 6.90 5.78
CA ALA A 10 -21.75 7.42 5.23
C ALA A 10 -20.97 8.33 6.19
N ASN A 11 -21.65 8.99 7.09
CA ASN A 11 -21.05 9.94 8.04
C ASN A 11 -21.01 9.42 9.49
N LEU A 12 -21.39 8.16 9.71
CA LEU A 12 -21.29 7.57 11.04
C LEU A 12 -19.91 6.96 11.23
N PRO A 13 -19.33 7.03 12.44
CA PRO A 13 -18.12 6.29 12.76
C PRO A 13 -18.30 4.81 12.49
N ASN A 14 -17.30 4.18 11.88
CA ASN A 14 -17.32 2.73 11.65
C ASN A 14 -17.15 2.02 13.01
N PRO A 15 -18.15 1.30 13.53
CA PRO A 15 -18.04 0.60 14.81
C PRO A 15 -17.03 -0.55 14.78
N ASN A 16 -16.63 -0.97 13.58
CA ASN A 16 -15.65 -2.04 13.39
C ASN A 16 -14.25 -1.49 13.04
N PHE A 17 -14.02 -0.18 13.19
CA PHE A 17 -12.70 0.40 12.95
C PHE A 17 -11.71 -0.15 13.97
N LEU A 18 -10.67 -0.85 13.47
CA LEU A 18 -9.65 -1.53 14.28
C LEU A 18 -10.24 -2.44 15.38
N ASN A 19 -11.34 -3.11 15.06
CA ASN A 19 -11.99 -4.05 15.99
C ASN A 19 -11.17 -5.34 16.09
N LYS A 20 -10.65 -5.61 17.28
CA LYS A 20 -9.77 -6.75 17.56
C LYS A 20 -10.46 -8.11 17.38
N ASP A 21 -11.71 -8.23 17.85
CA ASP A 21 -12.47 -9.49 17.74
C ASP A 21 -12.80 -9.83 16.29
N LEU A 22 -13.19 -8.80 15.50
CA LEU A 22 -13.42 -8.99 14.07
C LEU A 22 -12.14 -9.38 13.35
N PHE A 23 -11.01 -8.80 13.74
CA PHE A 23 -9.71 -9.13 13.16
C PHE A 23 -9.29 -10.56 13.48
N HIS A 24 -9.45 -11.03 14.72
CA HIS A 24 -9.18 -12.42 15.08
C HIS A 24 -10.04 -13.40 14.28
N LYS A 25 -11.34 -13.15 14.16
CA LYS A 25 -12.22 -13.96 13.30
C LYS A 25 -11.78 -13.99 11.85
N PHE A 26 -11.30 -12.86 11.33
CA PHE A 26 -10.76 -12.77 9.97
C PHE A 26 -9.50 -13.65 9.83
N LEU A 27 -8.60 -13.62 10.80
CA LEU A 27 -7.38 -14.45 10.80
C LEU A 27 -7.71 -15.94 10.88
N GLU A 28 -8.68 -16.35 11.70
CA GLU A 28 -9.16 -17.73 11.76
C GLU A 28 -9.62 -18.26 10.41
N LEU A 29 -10.29 -17.41 9.59
CA LEU A 29 -10.70 -17.77 8.24
C LEU A 29 -9.52 -17.90 7.26
N LEU A 30 -8.42 -17.23 7.53
CA LEU A 30 -7.20 -17.29 6.72
C LEU A 30 -6.26 -18.44 7.12
N ASP A 31 -6.44 -19.01 8.29
CA ASP A 31 -5.55 -20.05 8.86
C ASP A 31 -5.27 -21.20 7.89
N PRO A 32 -6.26 -21.78 7.17
CA PRO A 32 -6.02 -22.85 6.20
C PRO A 32 -5.09 -22.45 5.04
N MET A 33 -4.93 -21.14 4.80
CA MET A 33 -4.09 -20.58 3.75
C MET A 33 -2.74 -20.08 4.29
N SER A 34 -2.52 -20.08 5.60
CA SER A 34 -1.37 -19.46 6.26
C SER A 34 -0.01 -19.78 5.61
N PRO A 35 0.29 -21.01 5.14
CA PRO A 35 1.57 -21.31 4.49
C PRO A 35 1.78 -20.60 3.13
N LYS A 36 0.70 -20.04 2.55
CA LYS A 36 0.72 -19.37 1.24
C LYS A 36 0.42 -17.87 1.34
N LEU A 37 0.17 -17.36 2.54
CA LEU A 37 -0.12 -15.95 2.74
C LEU A 37 1.16 -15.10 2.58
N GLY A 38 1.01 -14.02 1.86
CA GLY A 38 1.91 -12.87 1.93
C GLY A 38 1.50 -11.92 3.05
N PRO A 39 2.05 -10.69 3.07
CA PRO A 39 1.68 -9.69 4.06
C PRO A 39 0.18 -9.35 4.04
N ILE A 40 -0.41 -9.25 5.22
CA ILE A 40 -1.78 -8.72 5.39
C ILE A 40 -1.69 -7.20 5.41
N ILE A 41 -2.24 -6.55 4.39
CA ILE A 41 -2.13 -5.09 4.21
C ILE A 41 -3.29 -4.39 4.92
N PHE A 42 -2.96 -3.56 5.92
CA PHE A 42 -3.88 -2.59 6.49
C PHE A 42 -3.85 -1.32 5.65
N GLN A 43 -4.90 -1.15 4.84
CA GLN A 43 -5.02 -0.02 3.93
C GLN A 43 -5.97 1.04 4.49
N PHE A 44 -5.48 2.26 4.64
CA PHE A 44 -6.27 3.43 5.01
C PHE A 44 -6.46 4.34 3.79
N GLU A 45 -7.70 4.79 3.60
CA GLU A 45 -7.98 5.85 2.64
C GLU A 45 -7.34 7.18 3.08
N TYR A 46 -7.43 8.21 2.25
CA TYR A 46 -7.05 9.55 2.69
C TYR A 46 -7.88 9.97 3.91
N LEU A 47 -7.20 10.15 5.02
CA LEU A 47 -7.80 10.53 6.30
C LEU A 47 -7.74 12.06 6.46
N ASN A 48 -8.86 12.74 6.21
CA ASN A 48 -8.95 14.17 6.49
C ASN A 48 -9.05 14.43 8.01
N LYS A 49 -8.89 15.69 8.42
CA LYS A 49 -8.90 16.07 9.85
C LYS A 49 -10.20 15.76 10.59
N GLN A 50 -11.32 15.61 9.88
CA GLN A 50 -12.61 15.22 10.49
C GLN A 50 -12.65 13.73 10.82
N LYS A 51 -11.99 12.90 10.02
CA LYS A 51 -11.87 11.44 10.23
C LYS A 51 -10.77 11.10 11.24
N MET A 52 -9.65 11.81 11.14
CA MET A 52 -8.46 11.58 11.96
C MET A 52 -7.74 12.91 12.16
N SER A 53 -7.67 13.40 13.40
CA SER A 53 -7.17 14.75 13.68
C SER A 53 -5.67 14.90 13.38
N SER A 54 -4.90 13.83 13.54
CA SER A 54 -3.44 13.80 13.31
C SER A 54 -2.91 12.40 13.05
N LEU A 55 -1.67 12.32 12.53
CA LEU A 55 -0.92 11.07 12.45
C LEU A 55 -0.76 10.42 13.84
N ASN A 56 -0.39 11.19 14.86
CA ASN A 56 -0.16 10.64 16.21
C ASN A 56 -1.42 9.99 16.79
N GLN A 57 -2.60 10.53 16.51
CA GLN A 57 -3.85 9.89 16.91
C GLN A 57 -4.04 8.53 16.22
N LEU A 58 -3.77 8.46 14.91
CA LEU A 58 -3.82 7.20 14.16
C LEU A 58 -2.81 6.18 14.71
N LEU A 59 -1.58 6.60 14.93
CA LEU A 59 -0.52 5.73 15.47
C LEU A 59 -0.88 5.20 16.87
N GLY A 60 -1.53 6.00 17.70
CA GLY A 60 -2.05 5.54 19.01
C GLY A 60 -3.07 4.42 18.87
N TYR A 61 -4.05 4.55 17.98
CA TYR A 61 -5.03 3.49 17.70
C TYR A 61 -4.37 2.24 17.10
N LEU A 62 -3.43 2.41 16.19
CA LEU A 62 -2.71 1.30 15.56
C LEU A 62 -1.81 0.58 16.58
N SER A 63 -1.13 1.30 17.47
CA SER A 63 -0.32 0.71 18.54
C SER A 63 -1.16 -0.19 19.43
N GLU A 64 -2.32 0.31 19.88
CA GLU A 64 -3.24 -0.48 20.70
C GLU A 64 -3.76 -1.71 19.94
N PHE A 65 -4.07 -1.57 18.66
CA PHE A 65 -4.56 -2.66 17.82
C PHE A 65 -3.49 -3.73 17.60
N PHE A 66 -2.28 -3.35 17.16
CA PHE A 66 -1.21 -4.29 16.87
C PHE A 66 -0.59 -4.93 18.12
N SER A 67 -0.77 -4.34 19.31
CA SER A 67 -0.34 -4.97 20.56
C SER A 67 -0.99 -6.34 20.82
N CYS A 68 -2.18 -6.57 20.23
CA CYS A 68 -2.94 -7.82 20.34
C CYS A 68 -2.88 -8.67 19.06
N ALA A 69 -2.20 -8.22 18.02
CA ALA A 69 -2.11 -8.95 16.75
C ALA A 69 -1.19 -10.17 16.89
N PRO A 70 -1.62 -11.37 16.41
CA PRO A 70 -0.77 -12.56 16.39
C PRO A 70 0.53 -12.33 15.64
N LYS A 71 1.64 -12.87 16.17
CA LYS A 71 2.98 -12.69 15.58
C LYS A 71 3.30 -13.63 14.40
N ASP A 72 2.43 -14.60 14.15
CA ASP A 72 2.62 -15.61 13.09
C ASP A 72 2.37 -15.06 11.68
N PHE A 73 1.73 -13.89 11.59
CA PHE A 73 1.45 -13.22 10.32
C PHE A 73 2.40 -12.05 10.08
N GLU A 74 2.65 -11.77 8.81
CA GLU A 74 3.31 -10.53 8.40
C GLU A 74 2.23 -9.45 8.16
N TYR A 75 2.43 -8.28 8.75
CA TYR A 75 1.53 -7.14 8.57
C TYR A 75 2.20 -6.02 7.81
N ALA A 76 1.43 -5.35 6.97
CA ALA A 76 1.90 -4.20 6.21
C ALA A 76 0.95 -3.01 6.36
N LEU A 77 1.48 -1.81 6.33
CA LEU A 77 0.71 -0.57 6.51
C LEU A 77 0.75 0.28 5.25
N GLU A 78 -0.44 0.57 4.70
CA GLU A 78 -0.65 1.48 3.57
C GLU A 78 -1.40 2.72 4.02
N LEU A 79 -0.75 3.89 3.93
CA LEU A 79 -1.37 5.19 4.20
C LEU A 79 -1.44 6.02 2.92
N ARG A 80 -2.56 6.71 2.71
CA ARG A 80 -2.79 7.57 1.53
C ARG A 80 -2.77 9.06 1.87
N ASN A 81 -2.06 9.42 2.93
CA ASN A 81 -1.84 10.80 3.34
C ASN A 81 -0.38 11.16 3.07
N PRO A 82 -0.07 12.01 2.07
CA PRO A 82 1.30 12.41 1.75
C PRO A 82 2.06 12.99 2.94
N ASN A 83 1.36 13.77 3.76
CA ASN A 83 1.92 14.44 4.94
C ASN A 83 2.15 13.51 6.14
N TYR A 84 1.79 12.22 6.04
CA TYR A 84 2.05 11.23 7.10
C TYR A 84 3.41 10.54 6.96
N PHE A 85 4.07 10.67 5.81
CA PHE A 85 5.42 10.12 5.60
C PHE A 85 6.47 10.98 6.33
N THR A 86 6.55 10.77 7.63
CA THR A 86 7.41 11.49 8.59
C THR A 86 8.26 10.50 9.37
N GLU A 87 9.26 11.02 10.09
CA GLU A 87 10.09 10.21 10.98
C GLU A 87 9.27 9.45 12.03
N ASN A 88 8.20 10.06 12.57
CA ASN A 88 7.32 9.38 13.54
C ASN A 88 6.66 8.13 12.95
N LEU A 89 6.21 8.18 11.69
CA LEU A 89 5.67 7.00 11.02
C LEU A 89 6.77 5.96 10.80
N ASN A 90 7.94 6.40 10.40
CA ASN A 90 9.09 5.53 10.15
C ASN A 90 9.48 4.76 11.41
N GLN A 91 9.64 5.46 12.52
CA GLN A 91 9.91 4.86 13.82
C GLN A 91 8.81 3.87 14.23
N PHE A 92 7.54 4.24 14.10
CA PHE A 92 6.40 3.38 14.42
C PHE A 92 6.40 2.08 13.61
N ILE A 93 6.63 2.15 12.30
CA ILE A 93 6.68 0.97 11.42
C ILE A 93 7.85 0.06 11.83
N THR A 94 9.00 0.65 12.18
CA THR A 94 10.19 -0.09 12.61
C THR A 94 9.97 -0.78 13.95
N GLU A 95 9.44 -0.08 14.96
CA GLU A 95 9.19 -0.61 16.30
C GLU A 95 8.19 -1.80 16.30
N LEU A 96 7.19 -1.75 15.42
CA LEU A 96 6.19 -2.80 15.29
C LEU A 96 6.53 -3.85 14.22
N GLU A 97 7.69 -3.75 13.59
CA GLU A 97 8.14 -4.65 12.51
C GLU A 97 7.12 -4.75 11.35
N LEU A 98 6.39 -3.65 11.08
CA LEU A 98 5.43 -3.60 9.99
C LEU A 98 6.16 -3.44 8.65
N SER A 99 5.67 -4.12 7.64
CA SER A 99 6.17 -3.95 6.27
C SER A 99 5.61 -2.65 5.65
N PRO A 100 6.45 -1.73 5.16
CA PRO A 100 5.98 -0.51 4.54
C PRO A 100 5.32 -0.79 3.18
N VAL A 101 4.25 -0.06 2.88
CA VAL A 101 3.61 -0.06 1.56
C VAL A 101 3.80 1.30 0.91
N LEU A 102 4.52 1.33 -0.19
CA LEU A 102 4.68 2.52 -1.03
C LEU A 102 3.65 2.52 -2.16
N ILE A 103 3.13 3.70 -2.49
CA ILE A 103 2.13 3.86 -3.56
C ILE A 103 2.64 4.87 -4.58
N ASP A 104 2.59 4.49 -5.85
CA ASP A 104 2.69 5.42 -6.96
C ASP A 104 1.28 5.70 -7.51
N GLY A 105 0.81 6.90 -7.33
CA GLY A 105 -0.53 7.33 -7.69
C GLY A 105 -1.27 8.06 -6.57
N TYR A 106 -2.54 8.43 -6.81
CA TYR A 106 -3.44 9.05 -5.83
C TYR A 106 -2.87 10.28 -5.12
N TYR A 107 -2.13 11.14 -5.82
CA TYR A 107 -1.50 12.34 -5.26
C TYR A 107 -0.43 12.06 -4.19
N MET A 108 0.08 10.84 -4.14
CA MET A 108 1.22 10.52 -3.29
C MET A 108 2.52 11.11 -3.86
N PRO A 109 3.52 11.38 -3.04
CA PRO A 109 4.83 11.83 -3.51
C PRO A 109 5.46 10.79 -4.44
N PRO A 110 6.32 11.21 -5.39
CA PRO A 110 7.07 10.30 -6.22
C PRO A 110 7.83 9.26 -5.38
N LEU A 111 7.82 8.00 -5.81
CA LEU A 111 8.46 6.90 -5.07
C LEU A 111 9.92 7.16 -4.72
N LYS A 112 10.66 7.82 -5.63
CA LYS A 112 12.05 8.18 -5.39
C LYS A 112 12.20 9.08 -4.16
N GLU A 113 11.36 10.11 -4.04
CA GLU A 113 11.40 11.04 -2.90
C GLU A 113 11.06 10.34 -1.57
N VAL A 114 10.10 9.41 -1.60
CA VAL A 114 9.75 8.62 -0.43
C VAL A 114 10.89 7.70 -0.04
N ALA A 115 11.49 7.00 -1.01
CA ALA A 115 12.58 6.06 -0.77
C ALA A 115 13.88 6.72 -0.25
N GLU A 116 14.09 8.00 -0.56
CA GLU A 116 15.23 8.77 -0.05
C GLU A 116 15.06 9.22 1.41
N LYS A 117 13.81 9.37 1.86
CA LYS A 117 13.47 9.94 3.18
C LYS A 117 12.95 8.90 4.17
N PHE A 118 12.52 7.77 3.70
CA PHE A 118 11.83 6.76 4.49
C PHE A 118 12.67 5.49 4.59
N ASP A 119 12.84 4.95 5.79
CA ASP A 119 13.55 3.68 5.96
C ASP A 119 12.69 2.51 5.45
N LEU A 120 13.12 1.91 4.36
CA LEU A 120 12.46 0.77 3.73
C LEU A 120 12.93 -0.57 4.30
N SER A 121 13.77 -0.58 5.32
CA SER A 121 14.29 -1.80 5.94
C SER A 121 13.33 -2.43 6.94
N ALA A 122 12.33 -1.69 7.44
CA ALA A 122 11.36 -2.18 8.41
C ALA A 122 10.55 -3.37 7.88
N GLY A 123 10.09 -4.24 8.79
CA GLY A 123 9.31 -5.44 8.48
C GLY A 123 10.05 -6.47 7.63
N LYS A 124 9.35 -7.51 7.19
CA LYS A 124 9.93 -8.63 6.40
C LYS A 124 9.95 -8.34 4.90
N SER A 125 9.01 -7.55 4.40
CA SER A 125 8.87 -7.22 2.98
C SER A 125 8.78 -5.72 2.74
N LEU A 126 9.09 -5.29 1.52
CA LEU A 126 8.67 -4.00 0.98
C LEU A 126 7.56 -4.25 -0.03
N ILE A 127 6.44 -3.55 0.08
CA ILE A 127 5.36 -3.63 -0.89
C ILE A 127 5.31 -2.32 -1.68
N ILE A 128 5.31 -2.41 -3.02
CA ILE A 128 5.14 -1.26 -3.91
C ILE A 128 3.85 -1.47 -4.70
N ARG A 129 2.98 -0.47 -4.71
CA ARG A 129 1.70 -0.54 -5.42
C ARG A 129 1.60 0.58 -6.45
N LEU A 130 1.61 0.19 -7.72
CA LEU A 130 1.47 1.09 -8.87
C LEU A 130 -0.02 1.23 -9.20
N GLN A 131 -0.63 2.33 -8.78
CA GLN A 131 -2.07 2.54 -8.86
C GLN A 131 -2.49 3.45 -10.01
N GLY A 132 -1.58 4.33 -10.46
CA GLY A 132 -1.88 5.37 -11.44
C GLY A 132 -2.56 6.60 -10.83
N GLN A 133 -2.57 7.70 -11.59
CA GLN A 133 -3.03 9.01 -11.10
C GLN A 133 -4.51 9.27 -11.41
N ASP A 134 -4.93 9.09 -12.64
CA ASP A 134 -6.29 9.36 -13.11
C ASP A 134 -6.92 8.12 -13.75
N ARG A 135 -7.74 7.47 -12.95
CA ARG A 135 -8.48 6.29 -13.39
C ARG A 135 -9.38 6.56 -14.60
N GLN A 136 -10.09 7.70 -14.62
CA GLN A 136 -11.07 7.99 -15.67
C GLN A 136 -10.37 8.26 -16.99
N GLU A 137 -9.23 8.96 -16.93
CA GLU A 137 -8.41 9.23 -18.12
C GLU A 137 -7.90 7.95 -18.75
N ILE A 138 -7.34 7.03 -17.94
CA ILE A 138 -6.84 5.74 -18.42
C ILE A 138 -7.98 4.88 -18.97
N GLU A 139 -9.13 4.80 -18.27
CA GLU A 139 -10.30 4.09 -18.78
C GLU A 139 -10.78 4.63 -20.13
N LYS A 140 -10.72 5.97 -20.33
CA LYS A 140 -11.06 6.61 -21.59
C LYS A 140 -10.05 6.31 -22.70
N LYS A 141 -8.75 6.43 -22.41
CA LYS A 141 -7.67 6.17 -23.38
C LYS A 141 -7.64 4.70 -23.82
N SER A 142 -7.79 3.77 -22.89
CA SER A 142 -7.76 2.34 -23.17
C SER A 142 -9.06 1.80 -23.77
N GLY A 143 -10.15 2.57 -23.71
CA GLY A 143 -11.49 2.06 -24.02
C GLY A 143 -11.88 0.88 -23.12
N LYS A 144 -11.30 0.79 -21.91
CA LYS A 144 -11.42 -0.33 -20.97
C LYS A 144 -10.89 -1.65 -21.52
N LYS A 145 -10.03 -1.61 -22.53
CA LYS A 145 -9.27 -2.75 -23.04
C LYS A 145 -7.87 -2.68 -22.43
N TRP A 146 -7.59 -3.59 -21.52
CA TRP A 146 -6.37 -3.58 -20.71
C TRP A 146 -5.26 -4.43 -21.34
N ASN A 147 -5.01 -4.20 -22.65
CA ASN A 147 -4.10 -5.00 -23.48
C ASN A 147 -2.93 -4.22 -24.06
N ASP A 148 -2.91 -2.88 -23.87
CA ASP A 148 -1.89 -2.01 -24.39
C ASP A 148 -1.45 -0.95 -23.38
N ILE A 149 -0.20 -0.48 -23.51
CA ILE A 149 0.29 0.69 -22.77
C ILE A 149 -0.26 1.95 -23.45
N VAL A 150 -1.18 2.66 -22.80
CA VAL A 150 -1.84 3.86 -23.32
C VAL A 150 -1.35 5.15 -22.68
N SER A 151 -0.61 5.05 -21.57
CA SER A 151 -0.06 6.19 -20.84
C SER A 151 1.28 5.79 -20.18
N PRO A 152 2.39 5.76 -20.93
CA PRO A 152 3.69 5.34 -20.42
C PRO A 152 4.13 6.14 -19.18
N GLN A 153 4.69 5.45 -18.18
CA GLN A 153 5.20 6.00 -16.91
C GLN A 153 6.67 5.60 -16.70
N ASP A 154 7.50 5.81 -17.71
CA ASP A 154 8.88 5.29 -17.73
C ASP A 154 9.72 5.76 -16.52
N ALA A 155 9.60 7.03 -16.12
CA ALA A 155 10.28 7.54 -14.93
C ALA A 155 9.83 6.85 -13.63
N GLY A 156 8.55 6.51 -13.50
CA GLY A 156 8.03 5.74 -12.38
C GLY A 156 8.56 4.30 -12.38
N ILE A 157 8.61 3.67 -13.56
CA ILE A 157 9.17 2.32 -13.73
C ILE A 157 10.66 2.30 -13.38
N ASP A 158 11.44 3.29 -13.82
CA ASP A 158 12.85 3.43 -13.47
C ASP A 158 13.05 3.58 -11.96
N ALA A 159 12.21 4.38 -11.30
CA ALA A 159 12.24 4.55 -9.85
C ALA A 159 11.93 3.23 -9.12
N VAL A 160 10.90 2.51 -9.56
CA VAL A 160 10.55 1.18 -9.00
C VAL A 160 11.69 0.21 -9.15
N ALA A 161 12.23 0.04 -10.36
CA ALA A 161 13.33 -0.88 -10.62
C ALA A 161 14.58 -0.54 -9.78
N GLY A 162 14.90 0.76 -9.65
CA GLY A 162 15.99 1.23 -8.79
C GLY A 162 15.79 0.87 -7.32
N ILE A 163 14.57 1.09 -6.78
CA ILE A 163 14.23 0.73 -5.40
C ILE A 163 14.32 -0.78 -5.21
N VAL A 164 13.74 -1.57 -6.13
CA VAL A 164 13.76 -3.03 -6.08
C VAL A 164 15.19 -3.56 -6.07
N ASN A 165 16.05 -3.12 -7.00
CA ASN A 165 17.44 -3.54 -7.07
C ASN A 165 18.22 -3.24 -5.78
N ILE A 166 18.01 -2.07 -5.18
CA ILE A 166 18.64 -1.71 -3.90
C ILE A 166 18.18 -2.64 -2.78
N GLN A 167 16.89 -2.92 -2.70
CA GLN A 167 16.34 -3.72 -1.61
C GLN A 167 16.68 -5.21 -1.76
N LEU A 168 16.70 -5.75 -2.98
CA LEU A 168 17.15 -7.11 -3.25
C LEU A 168 18.60 -7.32 -2.84
N LYS A 169 19.50 -6.36 -3.12
CA LYS A 169 20.92 -6.41 -2.68
C LYS A 169 21.06 -6.41 -1.15
N LYS A 170 20.05 -5.89 -0.41
CA LYS A 170 19.98 -5.96 1.05
C LYS A 170 19.32 -7.25 1.56
N GLY A 171 18.96 -8.19 0.67
CA GLY A 171 18.26 -9.42 1.02
C GLY A 171 16.77 -9.23 1.36
N LYS A 172 16.19 -8.06 1.05
CA LYS A 172 14.79 -7.75 1.35
C LYS A 172 13.87 -8.38 0.31
N LYS A 173 12.78 -9.02 0.76
CA LYS A 173 11.69 -9.43 -0.12
C LYS A 173 10.94 -8.19 -0.62
N VAL A 174 10.74 -8.09 -1.92
CA VAL A 174 9.97 -6.99 -2.52
C VAL A 174 8.79 -7.55 -3.30
N ILE A 175 7.62 -6.96 -3.09
CA ILE A 175 6.37 -7.31 -3.77
C ILE A 175 5.90 -6.08 -4.55
N VAL A 176 5.80 -6.20 -5.87
CA VAL A 176 5.30 -5.11 -6.72
C VAL A 176 3.92 -5.49 -7.25
N ASN A 177 2.91 -4.70 -6.90
CA ASN A 177 1.55 -4.85 -7.39
C ASN A 177 1.27 -3.76 -8.44
N VAL A 178 0.91 -4.16 -9.64
CA VAL A 178 0.61 -3.25 -10.74
C VAL A 178 -0.87 -3.26 -11.05
N ASN A 179 -1.48 -2.07 -11.10
CA ASN A 179 -2.85 -1.90 -11.54
C ASN A 179 -2.88 -1.53 -13.04
N ASN A 180 -3.86 -2.02 -13.79
CA ASN A 180 -4.05 -1.62 -15.19
C ASN A 180 -4.18 -0.10 -15.36
N HIS A 181 -4.68 0.61 -14.35
CA HIS A 181 -4.77 2.08 -14.40
C HIS A 181 -3.42 2.81 -14.32
N TYR A 182 -2.31 2.09 -14.09
CA TYR A 182 -0.98 2.72 -14.06
C TYR A 182 -0.53 3.18 -15.46
N GLU A 183 -0.52 2.27 -16.43
CA GLU A 183 -0.13 2.56 -17.82
C GLU A 183 -1.18 2.13 -18.87
N GLY A 184 -2.18 1.29 -18.47
CA GLY A 184 -3.18 0.71 -19.38
C GLY A 184 -3.16 -0.82 -19.42
N CYS A 185 -2.02 -1.47 -19.15
CA CYS A 185 -1.86 -2.92 -19.18
C CYS A 185 -0.86 -3.37 -18.11
N ALA A 186 -1.35 -3.92 -17.00
CA ALA A 186 -0.49 -4.36 -15.92
C ALA A 186 0.51 -5.46 -16.32
N PRO A 187 0.17 -6.49 -17.10
CA PRO A 187 1.14 -7.47 -17.57
C PRO A 187 2.33 -6.84 -18.31
N LEU A 188 2.08 -5.95 -19.28
CA LEU A 188 3.16 -5.28 -20.01
C LEU A 188 4.00 -4.36 -19.12
N THR A 189 3.36 -3.68 -18.16
CA THR A 189 4.09 -2.89 -17.16
C THR A 189 5.00 -3.77 -16.30
N ILE A 190 4.52 -4.96 -15.89
CA ILE A 190 5.33 -5.92 -15.13
C ILE A 190 6.55 -6.40 -15.94
N GLU A 191 6.36 -6.70 -17.22
CA GLU A 191 7.46 -7.07 -18.14
C GLU A 191 8.50 -5.95 -18.19
N LYS A 192 8.10 -4.69 -18.43
CA LYS A 192 9.00 -3.52 -18.42
C LYS A 192 9.79 -3.38 -17.12
N ILE A 193 9.16 -3.63 -15.97
CA ILE A 193 9.85 -3.59 -14.67
C ILE A 193 10.84 -4.75 -14.56
N ALA A 194 10.44 -5.96 -14.93
CA ALA A 194 11.28 -7.16 -14.85
C ALA A 194 12.55 -7.03 -15.69
N GLU A 195 12.46 -6.44 -16.89
CA GLU A 195 13.62 -6.19 -17.76
C GLU A 195 14.67 -5.24 -17.13
N LYS A 196 14.26 -4.40 -16.18
CA LYS A 196 15.12 -3.42 -15.49
C LYS A 196 15.65 -3.92 -14.13
N ILE A 197 15.12 -5.03 -13.63
CA ILE A 197 15.59 -5.64 -12.39
C ILE A 197 16.80 -6.51 -12.73
N GLN A 198 17.95 -6.19 -12.13
CA GLN A 198 19.19 -6.97 -12.29
C GLN A 198 19.19 -8.09 -11.24
N GLU A 199 19.43 -9.31 -11.69
CA GLU A 199 19.68 -10.47 -10.83
C GLU A 199 21.00 -10.33 -10.04
#